data_236b80957a2d9b06d732468e73bd6c55
#
_entry.id   236b80957a2d9b06d732468e73bd6c55
#
_cell.length_a   1.000
_cell.length_b   1.000
_cell.length_c   1.000
_cell.angle_alpha   90.00
_cell.angle_beta   90.00
_cell.angle_gamma   90.00
#
_symmetry.space_group_name_H-M   'P 1'
#
loop_
_entity.id
_entity.type
_entity.pdbx_description
1 polymer ?
#
loop_
_entity_poly.entity_id
_entity_poly.type
_entity_poly.pdbx_seq_one_letter_code
_entity_poly.pdbx_strand_id
1 'polypeptide(L)'
;MSVPAFGLGTFRLQGQVVIDSVSTALELGYRAIDTAQIYENEAEVGQAIADSGIPRDELFVTSKIWVANFARDKLIPSLKDSLRKLRTDYLDLTLIHWPSPDNQVPVEEFMAALLEARQLGLTRQIGVSNFTNDLMKQAIAAVGAEHIATHQIELHPYLQNRKVVEFAQSQGIHITSYMTLAYGEVLKDPVIQQIAEQHRATPAQVTLAWAMQSGYAVIPSSTRRANLESNLKACALTLGEADMRRIADLERGHRLTSPAGIAPAWD
;
A
#
# COMPACT_ATOMS: atom_id res chain seq x y z
N MET A 1 16.83 0.56 2.34
CA MET A 1 16.09 0.77 1.06
C MET A 1 14.81 1.51 1.43
N SER A 2 14.45 2.59 0.73
CA SER A 2 13.21 3.33 1.00
C SER A 2 12.03 2.64 0.32
N VAL A 3 10.81 2.83 0.85
CA VAL A 3 9.57 2.40 0.19
C VAL A 3 9.43 3.17 -1.13
N PRO A 4 9.25 2.50 -2.30
CA PRO A 4 9.08 3.19 -3.57
C PRO A 4 7.84 4.08 -3.59
N ALA A 5 7.95 5.27 -4.17
CA ALA A 5 6.83 6.22 -4.23
C ALA A 5 5.68 5.74 -5.12
N PHE A 6 5.93 4.81 -6.05
CA PHE A 6 4.95 4.34 -7.01
C PHE A 6 5.03 2.83 -7.21
N GLY A 7 3.90 2.13 -7.13
CA GLY A 7 3.80 0.70 -7.34
C GLY A 7 2.47 0.28 -7.93
N LEU A 8 2.30 -1.03 -8.13
CA LEU A 8 1.06 -1.66 -8.58
C LEU A 8 0.39 -2.37 -7.42
N GLY A 9 -0.87 -2.04 -7.12
CA GLY A 9 -1.73 -2.84 -6.26
C GLY A 9 -2.41 -3.97 -7.02
N THR A 10 -2.64 -5.10 -6.35
CA THR A 10 -3.25 -6.29 -6.95
C THR A 10 -4.60 -6.68 -6.32
N PHE A 11 -5.14 -5.85 -5.44
CA PHE A 11 -6.43 -6.09 -4.80
C PHE A 11 -7.54 -6.29 -5.84
N ARG A 12 -8.38 -7.31 -5.65
CA ARG A 12 -9.48 -7.73 -6.54
C ARG A 12 -9.08 -8.24 -7.92
N LEU A 13 -7.80 -8.44 -8.19
CA LEU A 13 -7.34 -9.08 -9.42
C LEU A 13 -7.15 -10.57 -9.16
N GLN A 14 -7.65 -11.43 -10.04
CA GLN A 14 -7.65 -12.88 -9.87
C GLN A 14 -7.19 -13.61 -11.14
N GLY A 15 -6.60 -14.79 -10.97
CA GLY A 15 -6.26 -15.69 -12.07
C GLY A 15 -5.43 -15.04 -13.17
N GLN A 16 -5.79 -15.28 -14.43
CA GLN A 16 -5.06 -14.72 -15.58
C GLN A 16 -5.05 -13.19 -15.60
N VAL A 17 -6.11 -12.56 -15.06
CA VAL A 17 -6.21 -11.08 -15.03
C VAL A 17 -5.09 -10.46 -14.19
N VAL A 18 -4.74 -11.03 -13.05
CA VAL A 18 -3.63 -10.50 -12.24
C VAL A 18 -2.28 -10.80 -12.89
N ILE A 19 -2.10 -11.96 -13.52
CA ILE A 19 -0.88 -12.28 -14.27
C ILE A 19 -0.67 -11.24 -15.37
N ASP A 20 -1.68 -10.99 -16.20
CA ASP A 20 -1.59 -10.04 -17.32
C ASP A 20 -1.34 -8.61 -16.83
N SER A 21 -2.00 -8.21 -15.73
CA SER A 21 -1.84 -6.87 -15.14
C SER A 21 -0.42 -6.66 -14.61
N VAL A 22 0.12 -7.61 -13.84
CA VAL A 22 1.48 -7.54 -13.30
C VAL A 22 2.51 -7.59 -14.41
N SER A 23 2.38 -8.52 -15.37
CA SER A 23 3.29 -8.63 -16.51
C SER A 23 3.33 -7.33 -17.32
N THR A 24 2.16 -6.77 -17.64
CA THR A 24 2.06 -5.48 -18.35
C THR A 24 2.70 -4.34 -17.56
N ALA A 25 2.48 -4.28 -16.26
CA ALA A 25 3.09 -3.26 -15.42
C ALA A 25 4.62 -3.36 -15.39
N LEU A 26 5.16 -4.57 -15.26
CA LEU A 26 6.61 -4.81 -15.29
C LEU A 26 7.23 -4.43 -16.64
N GLU A 27 6.58 -4.77 -17.77
CA GLU A 27 6.98 -4.34 -19.11
C GLU A 27 7.02 -2.80 -19.24
N LEU A 28 6.06 -2.10 -18.64
CA LEU A 28 5.99 -0.64 -18.67
C LEU A 28 7.00 0.05 -17.74
N GLY A 29 7.71 -0.72 -16.91
CA GLY A 29 8.73 -0.18 -16.02
C GLY A 29 8.32 -0.06 -14.55
N TYR A 30 7.18 -0.60 -14.14
CA TYR A 30 6.88 -0.75 -12.72
C TYR A 30 7.91 -1.66 -12.07
N ARG A 31 8.30 -1.33 -10.83
CA ARG A 31 9.28 -2.12 -10.06
C ARG A 31 8.81 -2.42 -8.63
N ALA A 32 7.64 -1.93 -8.23
CA ALA A 32 7.02 -2.22 -6.94
C ALA A 32 5.65 -2.87 -7.14
N ILE A 33 5.42 -4.00 -6.46
CA ILE A 33 4.18 -4.78 -6.53
C ILE A 33 3.66 -4.99 -5.10
N ASP A 34 2.40 -4.67 -4.86
CA ASP A 34 1.72 -4.82 -3.58
C ASP A 34 0.60 -5.85 -3.69
N THR A 35 0.69 -6.91 -2.89
CA THR A 35 -0.31 -7.95 -2.75
C THR A 35 -0.62 -8.22 -1.28
N ALA A 36 -1.38 -9.28 -0.95
CA ALA A 36 -1.69 -9.71 0.40
C ALA A 36 -2.17 -11.17 0.43
N GLN A 37 -2.02 -11.83 1.59
CA GLN A 37 -2.49 -13.20 1.79
C GLN A 37 -3.98 -13.36 1.46
N ILE A 38 -4.83 -12.45 1.95
CA ILE A 38 -6.30 -12.51 1.77
C ILE A 38 -6.73 -12.26 0.30
N TYR A 39 -5.87 -11.73 -0.55
CA TYR A 39 -6.22 -11.51 -1.95
C TYR A 39 -6.27 -12.82 -2.74
N GLU A 40 -5.69 -13.89 -2.20
CA GLU A 40 -5.66 -15.23 -2.81
C GLU A 40 -5.07 -15.24 -4.24
N ASN A 41 -4.14 -14.31 -4.50
CA ASN A 41 -3.50 -14.13 -5.80
C ASN A 41 -1.96 -14.10 -5.75
N GLU A 42 -1.36 -14.42 -4.59
CA GLU A 42 0.10 -14.40 -4.42
C GLU A 42 0.81 -15.36 -5.39
N ALA A 43 0.20 -16.49 -5.72
CA ALA A 43 0.79 -17.47 -6.64
C ALA A 43 0.85 -16.93 -8.07
N GLU A 44 -0.19 -16.26 -8.53
CA GLU A 44 -0.27 -15.62 -9.84
C GLU A 44 0.66 -14.42 -9.94
N VAL A 45 0.76 -13.61 -8.87
CA VAL A 45 1.74 -12.53 -8.79
C VAL A 45 3.17 -13.08 -8.88
N GLY A 46 3.46 -14.16 -8.14
CA GLY A 46 4.75 -14.86 -8.20
C GLY A 46 5.07 -15.43 -9.58
N GLN A 47 4.05 -15.98 -10.26
CA GLN A 47 4.18 -16.45 -11.64
C GLN A 47 4.59 -15.31 -12.58
N ALA A 48 3.85 -14.17 -12.55
CA ALA A 48 4.12 -13.04 -13.43
C ALA A 48 5.52 -12.44 -13.17
N ILE A 49 5.94 -12.36 -11.90
CA ILE A 49 7.29 -11.89 -11.55
C ILE A 49 8.35 -12.85 -12.11
N ALA A 50 8.19 -14.15 -11.91
CA ALA A 50 9.15 -15.15 -12.39
C ALA A 50 9.27 -15.13 -13.93
N ASP A 51 8.14 -15.01 -14.62
CA ASP A 51 8.09 -15.02 -16.09
C ASP A 51 8.63 -13.72 -16.72
N SER A 52 8.70 -12.62 -15.95
CA SER A 52 9.21 -11.34 -16.42
C SER A 52 10.71 -11.35 -16.78
N GLY A 53 11.46 -12.27 -16.17
CA GLY A 53 12.91 -12.31 -16.30
C GLY A 53 13.67 -11.15 -15.63
N ILE A 54 12.95 -10.28 -14.90
CA ILE A 54 13.58 -9.17 -14.16
C ILE A 54 14.25 -9.75 -12.91
N PRO A 55 15.52 -9.39 -12.63
CA PRO A 55 16.20 -9.80 -11.42
C PRO A 55 15.38 -9.45 -10.16
N ARG A 56 15.26 -10.40 -9.21
CA ARG A 56 14.44 -10.24 -8.01
C ARG A 56 14.84 -9.02 -7.16
N ASP A 57 16.10 -8.68 -7.13
CA ASP A 57 16.66 -7.55 -6.39
C ASP A 57 16.40 -6.18 -7.04
N GLU A 58 15.91 -6.16 -8.27
CA GLU A 58 15.38 -4.96 -8.95
C GLU A 58 13.92 -4.69 -8.62
N LEU A 59 13.24 -5.62 -7.95
CA LEU A 59 11.83 -5.53 -7.60
C LEU A 59 11.64 -5.26 -6.11
N PHE A 60 10.62 -4.47 -5.80
CA PHE A 60 10.12 -4.25 -4.45
C PHE A 60 8.77 -4.94 -4.30
N VAL A 61 8.74 -6.06 -3.58
CA VAL A 61 7.54 -6.89 -3.42
C VAL A 61 7.02 -6.78 -2.00
N THR A 62 5.75 -6.37 -1.88
CA THR A 62 5.03 -6.27 -0.60
C THR A 62 3.94 -7.32 -0.52
N SER A 63 3.85 -8.01 0.61
CA SER A 63 2.65 -8.76 0.99
C SER A 63 2.23 -8.45 2.43
N LYS A 64 1.08 -8.96 2.85
CA LYS A 64 0.47 -8.59 4.14
C LYS A 64 -0.02 -9.84 4.85
N ILE A 65 0.27 -9.92 6.16
CA ILE A 65 -0.22 -10.98 7.04
C ILE A 65 -1.70 -10.74 7.34
N TRP A 66 -2.51 -11.74 7.08
CA TRP A 66 -3.94 -11.68 7.39
C TRP A 66 -4.22 -11.94 8.88
N VAL A 67 -5.28 -11.37 9.39
CA VAL A 67 -5.65 -11.43 10.82
C VAL A 67 -5.71 -12.84 11.41
N ALA A 68 -6.11 -13.83 10.62
CA ALA A 68 -6.15 -15.25 11.05
C ALA A 68 -4.76 -15.86 11.34
N ASN A 69 -3.69 -15.19 10.92
CA ASN A 69 -2.31 -15.65 11.00
C ASN A 69 -1.46 -14.86 12.01
N PHE A 70 -2.06 -14.09 12.91
CA PHE A 70 -1.32 -13.23 13.85
C PHE A 70 -0.70 -13.97 15.02
N ALA A 71 -1.27 -15.11 15.45
CA ALA A 71 -0.71 -15.88 16.55
C ALA A 71 0.76 -16.23 16.27
N ARG A 72 1.59 -16.20 17.31
CA ARG A 72 3.05 -16.35 17.21
C ARG A 72 3.47 -17.63 16.46
N ASP A 73 2.75 -18.73 16.64
CA ASP A 73 3.00 -20.00 15.97
C ASP A 73 2.51 -20.06 14.52
N LYS A 74 1.74 -19.06 14.06
CA LYS A 74 1.15 -18.99 12.71
C LYS A 74 1.81 -17.97 11.80
N LEU A 75 2.25 -16.81 12.32
CA LEU A 75 2.71 -15.69 11.52
C LEU A 75 3.88 -16.09 10.61
N ILE A 76 4.95 -16.61 11.17
CA ILE A 76 6.13 -17.01 10.40
C ILE A 76 5.82 -18.14 9.42
N PRO A 77 5.12 -19.23 9.80
CA PRO A 77 4.69 -20.24 8.83
C PRO A 77 3.84 -19.67 7.68
N SER A 78 2.90 -18.78 7.96
CA SER A 78 2.08 -18.15 6.92
C SER A 78 2.89 -17.26 5.96
N LEU A 79 3.89 -16.54 6.50
CA LEU A 79 4.81 -15.75 5.66
C LEU A 79 5.66 -16.67 4.77
N LYS A 80 6.14 -17.78 5.27
CA LYS A 80 6.87 -18.77 4.45
C LYS A 80 5.99 -19.34 3.34
N ASP A 81 4.69 -19.56 3.59
CA ASP A 81 3.74 -19.95 2.54
C ASP A 81 3.56 -18.85 1.48
N SER A 82 3.46 -17.59 1.91
CA SER A 82 3.46 -16.43 0.98
C SER A 82 4.72 -16.41 0.11
N LEU A 83 5.90 -16.59 0.70
CA LEU A 83 7.16 -16.65 -0.05
C LEU A 83 7.17 -17.78 -1.09
N ARG A 84 6.69 -18.96 -0.71
CA ARG A 84 6.56 -20.10 -1.62
C ARG A 84 5.63 -19.78 -2.80
N LYS A 85 4.46 -19.17 -2.54
CA LYS A 85 3.51 -18.74 -3.58
C LYS A 85 4.13 -17.68 -4.49
N LEU A 86 4.80 -16.69 -3.92
CA LEU A 86 5.48 -15.61 -4.63
C LEU A 86 6.78 -16.04 -5.31
N ARG A 87 7.23 -17.30 -5.14
CA ARG A 87 8.45 -17.88 -5.72
C ARG A 87 9.69 -17.06 -5.42
N THR A 88 9.83 -16.63 -4.15
CA THR A 88 10.95 -15.81 -3.68
C THR A 88 11.38 -16.22 -2.27
N ASP A 89 12.61 -15.95 -1.91
CA ASP A 89 13.15 -16.26 -0.58
C ASP A 89 12.90 -15.15 0.44
N TYR A 90 12.52 -13.96 -0.03
CA TYR A 90 12.25 -12.81 0.84
C TYR A 90 11.22 -11.85 0.23
N LEU A 91 10.54 -11.12 1.09
CA LEU A 91 9.81 -9.90 0.72
C LEU A 91 10.67 -8.65 0.99
N ASP A 92 10.42 -7.58 0.24
CA ASP A 92 11.01 -6.27 0.55
C ASP A 92 10.27 -5.60 1.71
N LEU A 93 8.95 -5.83 1.81
CA LEU A 93 8.09 -5.30 2.86
C LEU A 93 7.00 -6.31 3.23
N THR A 94 6.83 -6.54 4.52
CA THR A 94 5.70 -7.31 5.06
C THR A 94 4.90 -6.43 6.01
N LEU A 95 3.59 -6.35 5.78
CA LEU A 95 2.67 -5.55 6.59
C LEU A 95 1.77 -6.45 7.46
N ILE A 96 1.41 -5.96 8.62
CA ILE A 96 0.18 -6.36 9.32
C ILE A 96 -0.97 -5.71 8.55
N HIS A 97 -1.92 -6.51 8.03
CA HIS A 97 -2.92 -6.03 7.06
C HIS A 97 -4.01 -5.17 7.71
N TRP A 98 -4.48 -5.61 8.88
CA TRP A 98 -5.47 -4.93 9.73
C TRP A 98 -5.08 -5.09 11.19
N PRO A 99 -5.61 -4.29 12.11
CA PRO A 99 -5.51 -4.59 13.53
C PRO A 99 -6.13 -5.95 13.86
N SER A 100 -5.72 -6.55 14.98
CA SER A 100 -6.36 -7.76 15.48
C SER A 100 -7.80 -7.45 15.92
N PRO A 101 -8.82 -8.12 15.34
CA PRO A 101 -10.20 -7.93 15.76
C PRO A 101 -10.35 -8.17 17.27
N ASP A 102 -11.03 -7.25 17.95
CA ASP A 102 -11.26 -7.33 19.39
C ASP A 102 -9.99 -7.58 20.23
N ASN A 103 -8.83 -7.22 19.69
CA ASN A 103 -7.51 -7.47 20.30
C ASN A 103 -7.29 -8.96 20.70
N GLN A 104 -7.83 -9.89 19.89
CA GLN A 104 -7.71 -11.34 20.14
C GLN A 104 -6.25 -11.80 20.20
N VAL A 105 -5.39 -11.19 19.39
CA VAL A 105 -3.93 -11.31 19.51
C VAL A 105 -3.39 -9.92 19.79
N PRO A 106 -2.65 -9.73 20.91
CA PRO A 106 -2.09 -8.44 21.28
C PRO A 106 -1.13 -7.86 20.24
N VAL A 107 -1.11 -6.53 20.08
CA VAL A 107 -0.23 -5.85 19.10
C VAL A 107 1.23 -6.21 19.31
N GLU A 108 1.69 -6.28 20.56
CA GLU A 108 3.06 -6.64 20.92
C GLU A 108 3.44 -8.05 20.47
N GLU A 109 2.51 -9.00 20.46
CA GLU A 109 2.77 -10.39 20.06
C GLU A 109 3.04 -10.49 18.56
N PHE A 110 2.13 -10.01 17.71
CA PHE A 110 2.31 -10.12 16.27
C PHE A 110 3.38 -9.15 15.72
N MET A 111 3.60 -7.99 16.35
CA MET A 111 4.69 -7.09 15.96
C MET A 111 6.05 -7.70 16.30
N ALA A 112 6.20 -8.34 17.47
CA ALA A 112 7.42 -9.07 17.82
C ALA A 112 7.69 -10.22 16.86
N ALA A 113 6.66 -11.01 16.49
CA ALA A 113 6.79 -12.08 15.51
C ALA A 113 7.16 -11.56 14.11
N LEU A 114 6.62 -10.40 13.71
CA LEU A 114 6.97 -9.77 12.44
C LEU A 114 8.42 -9.25 12.44
N LEU A 115 8.89 -8.70 13.55
CA LEU A 115 10.30 -8.30 13.72
C LEU A 115 11.23 -9.52 13.70
N GLU A 116 10.83 -10.64 14.31
CA GLU A 116 11.55 -11.91 14.22
C GLU A 116 11.66 -12.41 12.77
N ALA A 117 10.57 -12.33 11.99
CA ALA A 117 10.59 -12.66 10.57
C ALA A 117 11.62 -11.84 9.77
N ARG A 118 11.79 -10.55 10.11
CA ARG A 118 12.84 -9.70 9.55
C ARG A 118 14.24 -10.18 9.97
N GLN A 119 14.44 -10.52 11.23
CA GLN A 119 15.72 -11.03 11.72
C GLN A 119 16.11 -12.36 11.06
N LEU A 120 15.13 -13.18 10.71
CA LEU A 120 15.30 -14.44 9.96
C LEU A 120 15.54 -14.21 8.46
N GLY A 121 15.50 -12.96 7.96
CA GLY A 121 15.71 -12.63 6.56
C GLY A 121 14.52 -12.93 5.64
N LEU A 122 13.33 -13.26 6.18
CA LEU A 122 12.13 -13.54 5.40
C LEU A 122 11.51 -12.26 4.81
N THR A 123 11.82 -11.12 5.40
CA THR A 123 11.43 -9.79 4.91
C THR A 123 12.52 -8.77 5.23
N ARG A 124 12.72 -7.81 4.34
CA ARG A 124 13.72 -6.73 4.53
C ARG A 124 13.20 -5.62 5.45
N GLN A 125 11.93 -5.30 5.31
CA GLN A 125 11.24 -4.26 6.07
C GLN A 125 9.91 -4.78 6.60
N ILE A 126 9.43 -4.14 7.66
CA ILE A 126 8.12 -4.42 8.25
C ILE A 126 7.32 -3.14 8.38
N GLY A 127 6.01 -3.27 8.46
CA GLY A 127 5.10 -2.14 8.65
C GLY A 127 3.70 -2.60 9.02
N VAL A 128 2.79 -1.65 9.06
CA VAL A 128 1.40 -1.90 9.44
C VAL A 128 0.44 -1.25 8.45
N SER A 129 -0.81 -1.70 8.48
CA SER A 129 -1.88 -1.13 7.65
C SER A 129 -3.15 -0.97 8.49
N ASN A 130 -3.89 0.12 8.25
CA ASN A 130 -5.18 0.41 8.89
C ASN A 130 -5.15 0.57 10.42
N PHE A 131 -4.04 1.01 10.97
CA PHE A 131 -3.91 1.27 12.40
C PHE A 131 -4.41 2.68 12.75
N THR A 132 -5.04 2.81 13.92
CA THR A 132 -5.30 4.11 14.57
C THR A 132 -4.02 4.62 15.24
N ASN A 133 -4.02 5.88 15.67
CA ASN A 133 -2.87 6.45 16.38
C ASN A 133 -2.55 5.67 17.66
N ASP A 134 -3.55 5.17 18.38
CA ASP A 134 -3.31 4.38 19.59
C ASP A 134 -2.72 3.01 19.29
N LEU A 135 -3.15 2.34 18.21
CA LEU A 135 -2.54 1.11 17.75
C LEU A 135 -1.12 1.32 17.25
N MET A 136 -0.85 2.44 16.57
CA MET A 136 0.50 2.82 16.17
C MET A 136 1.43 3.04 17.37
N LYS A 137 0.96 3.69 18.43
CA LYS A 137 1.73 3.83 19.68
C LYS A 137 2.08 2.46 20.28
N GLN A 138 1.14 1.52 20.30
CA GLN A 138 1.39 0.15 20.76
C GLN A 138 2.43 -0.57 19.88
N ALA A 139 2.32 -0.46 18.55
CA ALA A 139 3.28 -1.05 17.62
C ALA A 139 4.69 -0.44 17.81
N ILE A 140 4.78 0.88 17.97
CA ILE A 140 6.04 1.58 18.26
C ILE A 140 6.63 1.13 19.59
N ALA A 141 5.80 1.00 20.63
CA ALA A 141 6.25 0.50 21.93
C ALA A 141 6.78 -0.95 21.86
N ALA A 142 6.20 -1.77 20.98
CA ALA A 142 6.60 -3.17 20.83
C ALA A 142 7.92 -3.36 20.09
N VAL A 143 8.19 -2.58 19.05
CA VAL A 143 9.33 -2.84 18.14
C VAL A 143 10.23 -1.62 17.89
N GLY A 144 9.84 -0.41 18.27
CA GLY A 144 10.52 0.84 17.91
C GLY A 144 10.03 1.42 16.58
N ALA A 145 9.92 2.74 16.50
CA ALA A 145 9.45 3.43 15.30
C ALA A 145 10.39 3.21 14.11
N GLU A 146 11.70 3.11 14.36
CA GLU A 146 12.76 2.90 13.36
C GLU A 146 12.65 1.56 12.62
N HIS A 147 11.87 0.62 13.15
CA HIS A 147 11.62 -0.67 12.50
C HIS A 147 10.35 -0.67 11.65
N ILE A 148 9.47 0.32 11.80
CA ILE A 148 8.22 0.42 11.06
C ILE A 148 8.44 1.28 9.82
N ALA A 149 8.61 0.64 8.66
CA ALA A 149 8.96 1.33 7.42
C ALA A 149 7.81 2.19 6.86
N THR A 150 6.58 1.72 6.97
CA THR A 150 5.40 2.45 6.46
C THR A 150 4.13 2.08 7.21
N HIS A 151 3.20 3.02 7.22
CA HIS A 151 1.79 2.81 7.55
C HIS A 151 0.96 2.93 6.28
N GLN A 152 0.37 1.82 5.83
CA GLN A 152 -0.46 1.78 4.63
C GLN A 152 -1.92 2.02 5.01
N ILE A 153 -2.53 3.08 4.50
CA ILE A 153 -3.89 3.52 4.86
C ILE A 153 -4.72 3.89 3.65
N GLU A 154 -6.05 3.83 3.77
CA GLU A 154 -6.93 4.49 2.83
C GLU A 154 -6.66 5.99 2.85
N LEU A 155 -6.24 6.53 1.71
CA LEU A 155 -5.94 7.95 1.59
C LEU A 155 -6.19 8.43 0.18
N HIS A 156 -7.03 9.45 0.04
CA HIS A 156 -7.40 10.08 -1.23
C HIS A 156 -7.94 11.49 -0.95
N PRO A 157 -8.19 12.34 -1.96
CA PRO A 157 -8.64 13.72 -1.74
C PRO A 157 -9.84 13.88 -0.81
N TYR A 158 -10.75 12.89 -0.74
CA TYR A 158 -11.94 12.93 0.10
C TYR A 158 -11.75 12.34 1.51
N LEU A 159 -10.61 11.68 1.75
CA LEU A 159 -10.21 11.13 3.04
C LEU A 159 -8.68 11.26 3.19
N GLN A 160 -8.23 12.37 3.77
CA GLN A 160 -6.79 12.65 3.86
C GLN A 160 -6.16 12.14 5.18
N ASN A 161 -6.97 11.66 6.12
CA ASN A 161 -6.52 11.05 7.37
C ASN A 161 -5.45 11.88 8.12
N ARG A 162 -5.59 13.20 8.15
CA ARG A 162 -4.54 14.14 8.60
C ARG A 162 -3.95 13.78 9.98
N LYS A 163 -4.80 13.45 10.96
CA LYS A 163 -4.33 13.06 12.31
C LYS A 163 -3.40 11.85 12.29
N VAL A 164 -3.76 10.83 11.51
CA VAL A 164 -2.98 9.60 11.37
C VAL A 164 -1.68 9.87 10.62
N VAL A 165 -1.75 10.63 9.54
CA VAL A 165 -0.60 11.04 8.72
C VAL A 165 0.39 11.85 9.54
N GLU A 166 -0.05 12.92 10.22
CA GLU A 166 0.78 13.78 11.05
C GLU A 166 1.49 13.00 12.17
N PHE A 167 0.75 12.11 12.83
CA PHE A 167 1.35 11.26 13.87
C PHE A 167 2.43 10.33 13.27
N ALA A 168 2.13 9.58 12.22
CA ALA A 168 3.09 8.67 11.59
C ALA A 168 4.35 9.41 11.13
N GLN A 169 4.19 10.54 10.43
CA GLN A 169 5.30 11.37 9.96
C GLN A 169 6.13 11.96 11.11
N SER A 170 5.50 12.34 12.24
CA SER A 170 6.21 12.81 13.44
C SER A 170 7.11 11.74 14.05
N GLN A 171 6.80 10.46 13.81
CA GLN A 171 7.60 9.32 14.24
C GLN A 171 8.61 8.83 13.17
N GLY A 172 8.71 9.53 12.03
CA GLY A 172 9.58 9.13 10.92
C GLY A 172 9.05 7.95 10.12
N ILE A 173 7.76 7.59 10.28
CA ILE A 173 7.12 6.47 9.60
C ILE A 173 6.52 6.98 8.28
N HIS A 174 6.85 6.33 7.17
CA HIS A 174 6.35 6.66 5.84
C HIS A 174 4.85 6.33 5.71
N ILE A 175 4.14 7.02 4.82
CA ILE A 175 2.73 6.73 4.47
C ILE A 175 2.65 6.10 3.08
N THR A 176 1.92 5.00 2.99
CA THR A 176 1.50 4.42 1.71
C THR A 176 -0.01 4.56 1.56
N SER A 177 -0.43 5.23 0.50
CA SER A 177 -1.84 5.43 0.17
C SER A 177 -2.38 4.25 -0.62
N TYR A 178 -3.40 3.58 -0.12
CA TYR A 178 -4.24 2.72 -0.95
C TYR A 178 -5.58 3.40 -1.25
N MET A 179 -6.30 2.93 -2.26
CA MET A 179 -7.55 3.57 -2.73
C MET A 179 -7.36 5.02 -3.16
N THR A 180 -6.17 5.42 -3.59
CA THR A 180 -5.84 6.81 -3.92
C THR A 180 -6.80 7.43 -4.94
N LEU A 181 -7.38 6.62 -5.83
CA LEU A 181 -8.39 7.06 -6.81
C LEU A 181 -9.85 6.91 -6.31
N ALA A 182 -10.07 6.54 -5.05
CA ALA A 182 -11.40 6.40 -4.42
C ALA A 182 -12.40 5.63 -5.30
N TYR A 183 -12.05 4.42 -5.78
CA TYR A 183 -12.83 3.66 -6.76
C TYR A 183 -13.22 4.44 -8.02
N GLY A 184 -12.49 5.50 -8.36
CA GLY A 184 -12.76 6.37 -9.50
C GLY A 184 -13.71 7.53 -9.21
N GLU A 185 -14.17 7.71 -7.98
CA GLU A 185 -15.04 8.84 -7.61
C GLU A 185 -14.32 10.18 -7.79
N VAL A 186 -13.06 10.27 -7.38
CA VAL A 186 -12.25 11.49 -7.53
C VAL A 186 -12.01 11.88 -8.99
N LEU A 187 -12.08 10.94 -9.92
CA LEU A 187 -11.88 11.21 -11.36
C LEU A 187 -13.01 12.06 -11.95
N LYS A 188 -14.14 12.11 -11.28
CA LYS A 188 -15.33 12.88 -11.69
C LYS A 188 -15.44 14.22 -10.97
N ASP A 189 -14.54 14.48 -10.03
CA ASP A 189 -14.55 15.73 -9.27
C ASP A 189 -14.22 16.92 -10.16
N PRO A 190 -15.06 17.98 -10.18
CA PRO A 190 -14.83 19.14 -11.03
C PRO A 190 -13.49 19.85 -10.77
N VAL A 191 -13.04 19.88 -9.51
CA VAL A 191 -11.76 20.51 -9.16
C VAL A 191 -10.61 19.70 -9.74
N ILE A 192 -10.64 18.37 -9.58
CA ILE A 192 -9.61 17.47 -10.13
C ILE A 192 -9.61 17.56 -11.68
N GLN A 193 -10.78 17.59 -12.31
CA GLN A 193 -10.89 17.70 -13.77
C GLN A 193 -10.33 19.04 -14.29
N GLN A 194 -10.63 20.15 -13.64
CA GLN A 194 -10.08 21.46 -14.00
C GLN A 194 -8.56 21.51 -13.89
N ILE A 195 -8.01 20.96 -12.80
CA ILE A 195 -6.55 20.88 -12.63
C ILE A 195 -5.95 19.99 -13.73
N ALA A 196 -6.58 18.86 -14.04
CA ALA A 196 -6.14 17.96 -15.10
C ALA A 196 -6.09 18.66 -16.48
N GLU A 197 -7.10 19.43 -16.82
CA GLU A 197 -7.13 20.25 -18.06
C GLU A 197 -6.00 21.27 -18.10
N GLN A 198 -5.76 21.99 -17.00
CA GLN A 198 -4.69 23.00 -16.89
C GLN A 198 -3.31 22.40 -17.13
N HIS A 199 -3.09 21.17 -16.64
CA HIS A 199 -1.82 20.46 -16.76
C HIS A 199 -1.73 19.55 -18.02
N ARG A 200 -2.79 19.48 -18.84
CA ARG A 200 -2.90 18.54 -19.97
C ARG A 200 -2.66 17.10 -19.53
N ALA A 201 -3.15 16.76 -18.35
CA ALA A 201 -3.04 15.49 -17.69
C ALA A 201 -4.41 14.81 -17.52
N THR A 202 -4.43 13.59 -17.05
CA THR A 202 -5.67 12.92 -16.66
C THR A 202 -5.99 13.20 -15.17
N PRO A 203 -7.28 13.12 -14.75
CA PRO A 203 -7.65 13.22 -13.34
C PRO A 203 -6.91 12.19 -12.45
N ALA A 204 -6.65 10.99 -12.96
CA ALA A 204 -5.87 9.98 -12.26
C ALA A 204 -4.41 10.43 -12.05
N GLN A 205 -3.77 10.99 -13.08
CA GLN A 205 -2.41 11.53 -12.96
C GLN A 205 -2.33 12.65 -11.92
N VAL A 206 -3.29 13.57 -11.92
CA VAL A 206 -3.36 14.66 -10.93
C VAL A 206 -3.49 14.10 -9.50
N THR A 207 -4.39 13.16 -9.28
CA THR A 207 -4.62 12.59 -7.95
C THR A 207 -3.39 11.82 -7.45
N LEU A 208 -2.76 11.02 -8.31
CA LEU A 208 -1.54 10.28 -7.96
C LEU A 208 -0.35 11.22 -7.71
N ALA A 209 -0.17 12.25 -8.55
CA ALA A 209 0.86 13.26 -8.37
C ALA A 209 0.68 14.04 -7.05
N TRP A 210 -0.55 14.42 -6.72
CA TRP A 210 -0.89 15.05 -5.44
C TRP A 210 -0.44 14.20 -4.26
N ALA A 211 -0.77 12.90 -4.26
CA ALA A 211 -0.40 12.01 -3.18
C ALA A 211 1.13 11.87 -3.05
N MET A 212 1.83 11.67 -4.17
CA MET A 212 3.30 11.56 -4.18
C MET A 212 3.98 12.88 -3.76
N GLN A 213 3.47 14.04 -4.21
CA GLN A 213 3.99 15.35 -3.79
C GLN A 213 3.73 15.64 -2.31
N SER A 214 2.68 15.04 -1.72
CA SER A 214 2.43 15.08 -0.28
C SER A 214 3.36 14.15 0.52
N GLY A 215 4.27 13.44 -0.16
CA GLY A 215 5.24 12.54 0.47
C GLY A 215 4.70 11.12 0.69
N TYR A 216 3.63 10.70 0.01
CA TYR A 216 3.06 9.37 0.14
C TYR A 216 3.46 8.47 -1.02
N ALA A 217 3.64 7.18 -0.77
CA ALA A 217 3.66 6.18 -1.83
C ALA A 217 2.23 5.88 -2.29
N VAL A 218 2.09 5.51 -3.57
CA VAL A 218 0.81 5.13 -4.18
C VAL A 218 0.90 3.78 -4.86
N ILE A 219 -0.18 3.00 -4.79
CA ILE A 219 -0.26 1.65 -5.35
C ILE A 219 -1.54 1.47 -6.19
N PRO A 220 -1.76 2.32 -7.22
CA PRO A 220 -2.93 2.17 -8.09
C PRO A 220 -2.92 0.80 -8.79
N SER A 221 -4.11 0.27 -9.06
CA SER A 221 -4.30 -0.95 -9.86
C SER A 221 -5.03 -0.65 -11.16
N SER A 222 -4.76 -1.44 -12.20
CA SER A 222 -5.55 -1.44 -13.43
C SER A 222 -5.32 -2.73 -14.21
N THR A 223 -6.35 -3.18 -14.92
CA THR A 223 -6.28 -4.28 -15.87
C THR A 223 -6.04 -3.80 -17.30
N ARG A 224 -5.99 -2.49 -17.52
CA ARG A 224 -5.86 -1.89 -18.86
C ARG A 224 -4.47 -1.29 -19.03
N ARG A 225 -3.73 -1.76 -20.03
CA ARG A 225 -2.38 -1.25 -20.37
C ARG A 225 -2.34 0.27 -20.49
N ALA A 226 -3.32 0.87 -21.17
CA ALA A 226 -3.38 2.32 -21.33
C ALA A 226 -3.49 3.08 -19.99
N ASN A 227 -4.20 2.52 -19.00
CA ASN A 227 -4.28 3.13 -17.68
C ASN A 227 -2.97 2.96 -16.90
N LEU A 228 -2.34 1.78 -16.97
CA LEU A 228 -1.04 1.54 -16.32
C LEU A 228 0.02 2.50 -16.86
N GLU A 229 0.09 2.64 -18.19
CA GLU A 229 1.01 3.59 -18.85
C GLU A 229 0.68 5.05 -18.47
N SER A 230 -0.60 5.42 -18.45
CA SER A 230 -1.05 6.75 -18.08
C SER A 230 -0.70 7.07 -16.62
N ASN A 231 -0.92 6.12 -15.70
CA ASN A 231 -0.64 6.31 -14.27
C ASN A 231 0.86 6.56 -14.00
N LEU A 232 1.76 5.90 -14.73
CA LEU A 232 3.20 6.15 -14.62
C LEU A 232 3.59 7.60 -14.91
N LYS A 233 2.87 8.27 -15.81
CA LYS A 233 3.15 9.69 -16.15
C LYS A 233 2.91 10.63 -14.96
N ALA A 234 2.17 10.20 -13.95
CA ALA A 234 2.01 10.96 -12.70
C ALA A 234 3.35 11.22 -11.99
N CYS A 235 4.33 10.33 -12.15
CA CYS A 235 5.66 10.50 -11.54
C CYS A 235 6.43 11.72 -12.06
N ALA A 236 6.09 12.21 -13.25
CA ALA A 236 6.70 13.40 -13.86
C ALA A 236 5.82 14.65 -13.74
N LEU A 237 4.61 14.54 -13.21
CA LEU A 237 3.69 15.67 -13.06
C LEU A 237 3.96 16.41 -11.76
N THR A 238 4.18 17.72 -11.86
CA THR A 238 4.31 18.61 -10.70
C THR A 238 3.13 19.54 -10.62
N LEU A 239 2.44 19.55 -9.48
CA LEU A 239 1.33 20.45 -9.18
C LEU A 239 1.83 21.68 -8.43
N GLY A 240 1.29 22.84 -8.75
CA GLY A 240 1.58 24.08 -8.03
C GLY A 240 0.91 24.11 -6.65
N GLU A 241 1.37 24.98 -5.75
CA GLU A 241 0.79 25.11 -4.41
C GLU A 241 -0.72 25.41 -4.42
N ALA A 242 -1.20 26.19 -5.41
CA ALA A 242 -2.61 26.50 -5.54
C ALA A 242 -3.43 25.24 -5.82
N ASP A 243 -2.94 24.35 -6.68
CA ASP A 243 -3.60 23.08 -7.00
C ASP A 243 -3.59 22.14 -5.81
N MET A 244 -2.44 22.04 -5.10
CA MET A 244 -2.32 21.24 -3.88
C MET A 244 -3.33 21.72 -2.81
N ARG A 245 -3.51 23.02 -2.62
CA ARG A 245 -4.52 23.58 -1.69
C ARG A 245 -5.93 23.24 -2.14
N ARG A 246 -6.27 23.43 -3.42
CA ARG A 246 -7.60 23.08 -3.95
C ARG A 246 -7.96 21.61 -3.73
N ILE A 247 -6.98 20.72 -3.89
CA ILE A 247 -7.19 19.28 -3.62
C ILE A 247 -7.31 19.03 -2.12
N ALA A 248 -6.53 19.71 -1.29
CA ALA A 248 -6.61 19.60 0.16
C ALA A 248 -8.00 20.03 0.71
N ASP A 249 -8.68 20.97 0.05
CA ASP A 249 -10.02 21.44 0.41
C ASP A 249 -11.13 20.45 0.06
N LEU A 250 -10.83 19.34 -0.66
CA LEU A 250 -11.80 18.30 -0.97
C LEU A 250 -12.02 17.29 0.18
N GLU A 251 -11.29 17.43 1.28
CA GLU A 251 -11.45 16.59 2.48
C GLU A 251 -12.88 16.64 3.02
N ARG A 252 -13.49 15.48 3.24
CA ARG A 252 -14.85 15.37 3.76
C ARG A 252 -15.10 14.12 4.62
N GLY A 253 -14.05 13.44 5.05
CA GLY A 253 -14.16 12.23 5.87
C GLY A 253 -14.81 11.03 5.15
N HIS A 254 -14.73 10.98 3.81
CA HIS A 254 -15.40 9.97 3.00
C HIS A 254 -14.62 8.65 2.95
N ARG A 255 -14.83 7.79 3.95
CA ARG A 255 -14.20 6.47 4.04
C ARG A 255 -14.95 5.44 3.22
N LEU A 256 -14.21 4.71 2.38
CA LEU A 256 -14.73 3.67 1.49
C LEU A 256 -14.45 2.26 2.00
N THR A 257 -13.43 2.11 2.87
CA THR A 257 -12.98 0.80 3.36
C THR A 257 -13.09 0.74 4.88
N SER A 258 -14.13 0.06 5.37
CA SER A 258 -14.36 -0.16 6.81
C SER A 258 -15.09 -1.50 7.00
N PRO A 259 -14.41 -2.65 6.79
CA PRO A 259 -15.05 -3.96 6.86
C PRO A 259 -15.53 -4.26 8.28
N ALA A 260 -16.78 -4.68 8.39
CA ALA A 260 -17.38 -5.02 9.68
C ALA A 260 -16.62 -6.15 10.38
N GLY A 261 -16.40 -6.02 11.68
CA GLY A 261 -15.71 -7.01 12.52
C GLY A 261 -14.18 -7.04 12.36
N ILE A 262 -13.61 -6.16 11.51
CA ILE A 262 -12.15 -6.08 11.28
C ILE A 262 -11.66 -4.64 11.45
N ALA A 263 -12.40 -3.66 10.92
CA ALA A 263 -12.00 -2.27 11.00
C ALA A 263 -11.97 -1.77 12.45
N PRO A 264 -10.96 -0.98 12.84
CA PRO A 264 -10.92 -0.36 14.17
C PRO A 264 -11.96 0.76 14.29
N ALA A 265 -12.17 1.24 15.51
CA ALA A 265 -12.79 2.54 15.71
C ALA A 265 -11.80 3.62 15.25
N TRP A 266 -12.10 4.26 14.12
CA TRP A 266 -11.20 5.23 13.48
C TRP A 266 -11.00 6.51 14.32
N ASP A 267 -9.82 7.18 14.16
CA ASP A 267 -9.46 8.45 14.83
C ASP A 267 -10.35 9.64 14.45
#